data_bcb949401a301d25dab7d998731e7f53
#
_entry.id   bcb949401a301d25dab7d998731e7f53
#
_cell.length_a   1.000
_cell.length_b   1.000
_cell.length_c   1.000
_cell.angle_alpha   90.00
_cell.angle_beta   90.00
_cell.angle_gamma   90.00
#
_symmetry.space_group_name_H-M   'P 1'
#
loop_
_entity.id
_entity.type
_entity.pdbx_description
1 polymer ?
#
loop_
_entity_poly.entity_id
_entity_poly.type
_entity_poly.pdbx_seq_one_letter_code
_entity_poly.pdbx_strand_id
1 'polypeptide(L)'
;TRIFLLAFALFVTAGTASAQSQSVLIPSPPAIAGSSWVLMDPLSGRVIMENNSNERLPPASLTKMMTAYIVERELDEGRISMSDMVPISVKAWRTEGSRTFVQEGTTVSVENLLKGVIIQSGNDASVALAEFIAGSEGAFVDIMNQQAQLLGMTNTNFQNATGLPAPDHF
;
A
#
# COMPACT_ATOMS: atom_id res chain seq x y z
N THR A 1 -38.21 68.16 55.10
CA THR A 1 -38.17 66.74 55.03
C THR A 1 -37.39 66.35 53.73
N ARG A 2 -36.17 65.89 53.91
CA ARG A 2 -35.31 65.48 52.78
C ARG A 2 -35.29 63.97 52.77
N ILE A 3 -35.76 63.39 51.68
CA ILE A 3 -35.74 61.94 51.42
C ILE A 3 -34.42 61.60 50.71
N PHE A 4 -33.58 60.79 51.34
CA PHE A 4 -32.40 60.25 50.74
C PHE A 4 -32.77 58.94 50.00
N LEU A 5 -32.60 58.89 48.65
CA LEU A 5 -32.69 57.67 47.83
C LEU A 5 -31.31 57.04 47.81
N LEU A 6 -31.15 55.86 48.42
CA LEU A 6 -29.99 55.00 48.29
C LEU A 6 -30.19 54.15 47.05
N ALA A 7 -29.37 54.36 45.97
CA ALA A 7 -29.30 53.50 44.84
C ALA A 7 -28.31 52.35 45.13
N PHE A 8 -28.85 51.14 45.23
CA PHE A 8 -28.03 49.91 45.39
C PHE A 8 -27.64 49.42 44.03
N ALA A 9 -26.35 49.63 43.64
CA ALA A 9 -25.81 49.12 42.40
C ALA A 9 -25.37 47.63 42.55
N LEU A 10 -26.13 46.72 41.94
CA LEU A 10 -25.79 45.29 41.88
C LEU A 10 -24.70 45.08 40.81
N PHE A 11 -23.46 44.84 41.23
CA PHE A 11 -22.39 44.42 40.34
C PHE A 11 -22.55 42.92 40.06
N VAL A 12 -23.05 42.56 38.88
CA VAL A 12 -23.01 41.17 38.35
C VAL A 12 -21.62 40.93 37.78
N THR A 13 -20.76 40.24 38.52
CA THR A 13 -19.49 39.72 37.98
C THR A 13 -19.76 38.50 37.14
N ALA A 14 -19.79 38.67 35.83
CA ALA A 14 -19.80 37.54 34.88
C ALA A 14 -18.44 36.82 34.97
N GLY A 15 -18.41 35.73 35.73
CA GLY A 15 -17.26 34.83 35.75
C GLY A 15 -17.12 34.17 34.38
N THR A 16 -16.06 34.51 33.62
CA THR A 16 -15.69 33.78 32.41
C THR A 16 -15.19 32.41 32.82
N ALA A 17 -16.01 31.37 32.68
CA ALA A 17 -15.58 30.01 32.81
C ALA A 17 -14.66 29.70 31.61
N SER A 18 -13.34 29.73 31.84
CA SER A 18 -12.36 29.20 30.89
C SER A 18 -12.56 27.70 30.84
N ALA A 19 -13.15 27.21 29.76
CA ALA A 19 -13.17 25.79 29.46
C ALA A 19 -11.70 25.34 29.22
N GLN A 20 -11.11 24.72 30.23
CA GLN A 20 -9.85 24.02 30.06
C GLN A 20 -10.11 22.85 29.08
N SER A 21 -9.67 23.00 27.85
CA SER A 21 -9.57 21.87 26.93
C SER A 21 -8.60 20.86 27.55
N GLN A 22 -9.13 19.76 28.09
CA GLN A 22 -8.32 18.64 28.50
C GLN A 22 -7.56 18.17 27.26
N SER A 23 -6.25 18.38 27.26
CA SER A 23 -5.39 17.78 26.24
C SER A 23 -5.53 16.26 26.38
N VAL A 24 -6.16 15.64 25.40
CA VAL A 24 -6.20 14.18 25.30
C VAL A 24 -4.73 13.73 25.24
N LEU A 25 -4.26 13.05 26.27
CA LEU A 25 -2.93 12.44 26.29
C LEU A 25 -2.93 11.36 25.22
N ILE A 26 -2.45 11.71 24.03
CA ILE A 26 -2.19 10.72 22.98
C ILE A 26 -0.93 9.98 23.40
N PRO A 27 -1.00 8.65 23.65
CA PRO A 27 0.18 7.89 24.00
C PRO A 27 1.25 7.97 22.90
N SER A 28 2.51 7.94 23.27
CA SER A 28 3.58 7.85 22.28
C SER A 28 3.43 6.57 21.46
N PRO A 29 3.73 6.61 20.15
CA PRO A 29 3.69 5.43 19.31
C PRO A 29 4.59 4.32 19.88
N PRO A 30 4.23 3.05 19.69
CA PRO A 30 5.12 1.94 20.02
C PRO A 30 6.41 2.05 19.22
N ALA A 31 7.53 1.66 19.82
CA ALA A 31 8.80 1.59 19.10
C ALA A 31 8.73 0.48 18.04
N ILE A 32 8.83 0.87 16.76
CA ILE A 32 8.85 -0.04 15.61
C ILE A 32 10.28 -0.04 15.05
N ALA A 33 10.85 -1.24 14.83
CA ALA A 33 12.22 -1.40 14.33
C ALA A 33 12.38 -1.07 12.83
N GLY A 34 11.32 -0.62 12.14
CA GLY A 34 11.38 -0.18 10.73
C GLY A 34 12.01 1.20 10.59
N SER A 35 12.82 1.41 9.56
CA SER A 35 13.38 2.73 9.22
C SER A 35 12.32 3.71 8.72
N SER A 36 11.28 3.21 8.06
CA SER A 36 10.12 3.96 7.57
C SER A 36 8.84 3.19 7.83
N TRP A 37 7.79 3.89 8.26
CA TRP A 37 6.47 3.31 8.46
C TRP A 37 5.38 4.39 8.50
N VAL A 38 4.17 4.00 8.18
CA VAL A 38 2.97 4.83 8.29
C VAL A 38 1.82 4.00 8.83
N LEU A 39 1.05 4.58 9.73
CA LEU A 39 -0.24 4.06 10.18
C LEU A 39 -1.34 5.04 9.76
N MET A 40 -2.27 4.59 8.97
CA MET A 40 -3.34 5.41 8.41
C MET A 40 -4.71 4.78 8.67
N ASP A 41 -5.69 5.62 8.94
CA ASP A 41 -7.09 5.21 8.94
C ASP A 41 -7.56 5.02 7.49
N PRO A 42 -7.94 3.79 7.08
CA PRO A 42 -8.30 3.50 5.70
C PRO A 42 -9.60 4.15 5.24
N LEU A 43 -10.49 4.55 6.16
CA LEU A 43 -11.77 5.16 5.81
C LEU A 43 -11.64 6.65 5.56
N SER A 44 -10.89 7.35 6.40
CA SER A 44 -10.70 8.81 6.30
C SER A 44 -9.45 9.22 5.54
N GLY A 45 -8.52 8.31 5.30
CA GLY A 45 -7.20 8.60 4.74
C GLY A 45 -6.27 9.36 5.70
N ARG A 46 -6.70 9.54 6.98
CA ARG A 46 -5.91 10.30 7.95
C ARG A 46 -4.71 9.49 8.44
N VAL A 47 -3.52 10.07 8.30
CA VAL A 47 -2.32 9.54 8.94
C VAL A 47 -2.44 9.72 10.45
N ILE A 48 -2.36 8.61 11.18
CA ILE A 48 -2.41 8.56 12.64
C ILE A 48 -1.01 8.76 13.22
N MET A 49 -0.04 8.06 12.64
CA MET A 49 1.37 8.12 13.02
C MET A 49 2.24 7.77 11.81
N GLU A 50 3.44 8.32 11.76
CA GLU A 50 4.41 8.02 10.70
C GLU A 50 5.85 8.25 11.18
N ASN A 51 6.78 7.63 10.48
CA ASN A 51 8.21 7.88 10.60
C ASN A 51 8.84 7.73 9.22
N ASN A 52 9.53 8.74 8.74
CA ASN A 52 10.19 8.76 7.42
C ASN A 52 9.29 8.25 6.26
N SER A 53 7.99 8.49 6.33
CA SER A 53 6.99 7.92 5.41
C SER A 53 7.18 8.32 3.95
N ASN A 54 7.94 9.40 3.68
CA ASN A 54 8.27 9.89 2.35
C ASN A 54 9.68 9.48 1.89
N GLU A 55 10.39 8.67 2.65
CA GLU A 55 11.70 8.18 2.25
C GLU A 55 11.54 7.15 1.12
N ARG A 56 12.35 7.32 0.06
CA ARG A 56 12.39 6.35 -1.05
C ARG A 56 13.22 5.15 -0.64
N LEU A 57 12.56 4.03 -0.45
CA LEU A 57 13.17 2.76 -0.07
C LEU A 57 12.84 1.68 -1.09
N PRO A 58 13.72 0.69 -1.27
CA PRO A 58 13.40 -0.48 -2.08
C PRO A 58 12.16 -1.18 -1.49
N PRO A 59 11.08 -1.37 -2.27
CA PRO A 59 9.83 -1.93 -1.75
C PRO A 59 9.92 -3.43 -1.47
N ALA A 60 10.95 -4.10 -1.97
CA ALA A 60 11.07 -5.54 -1.90
C ALA A 60 9.76 -6.24 -2.32
N SER A 61 9.35 -7.29 -1.64
CA SER A 61 8.13 -8.05 -1.99
C SER A 61 6.81 -7.29 -1.80
N LEU A 62 6.80 -6.08 -1.24
CA LEU A 62 5.62 -5.22 -1.28
C LEU A 62 5.21 -4.88 -2.74
N THR A 63 6.15 -4.90 -3.68
CA THR A 63 5.90 -4.81 -5.12
C THR A 63 4.82 -5.78 -5.60
N LYS A 64 4.77 -6.99 -5.03
CA LYS A 64 3.81 -8.02 -5.42
C LYS A 64 2.36 -7.68 -5.07
N MET A 65 2.13 -6.70 -4.22
CA MET A 65 0.78 -6.17 -3.99
C MET A 65 0.26 -5.53 -5.29
N MET A 66 1.09 -4.77 -6.02
CA MET A 66 0.71 -4.23 -7.32
C MET A 66 0.57 -5.34 -8.37
N THR A 67 1.46 -6.32 -8.37
CA THR A 67 1.36 -7.47 -9.27
C THR A 67 0.04 -8.21 -9.07
N ALA A 68 -0.31 -8.56 -7.83
CA ALA A 68 -1.58 -9.21 -7.50
C ALA A 68 -2.78 -8.33 -7.85
N TYR A 69 -2.72 -7.04 -7.55
CA TYR A 69 -3.78 -6.08 -7.87
C TYR A 69 -4.10 -6.04 -9.37
N ILE A 70 -3.09 -6.05 -10.23
CA ILE A 70 -3.30 -6.08 -11.68
C ILE A 70 -3.93 -7.41 -12.10
N VAL A 71 -3.44 -8.55 -11.57
CA VAL A 71 -4.02 -9.87 -11.85
C VAL A 71 -5.51 -9.90 -11.46
N GLU A 72 -5.86 -9.42 -10.26
CA GLU A 72 -7.25 -9.35 -9.80
C GLU A 72 -8.11 -8.46 -10.72
N ARG A 73 -7.59 -7.33 -11.17
CA ARG A 73 -8.29 -6.48 -12.14
C ARG A 73 -8.55 -7.19 -13.48
N GLU A 74 -7.56 -7.92 -14.00
CA GLU A 74 -7.72 -8.70 -15.23
C GLU A 74 -8.80 -9.79 -15.07
N LEU A 75 -8.89 -10.39 -13.87
CA LEU A 75 -9.93 -11.35 -13.50
C LEU A 75 -11.31 -10.68 -13.41
N ASP A 76 -11.42 -9.56 -12.71
CA ASP A 76 -12.69 -8.82 -12.52
C ASP A 76 -13.26 -8.30 -13.85
N GLU A 77 -12.39 -7.89 -14.76
CA GLU A 77 -12.77 -7.42 -16.09
C GLU A 77 -12.98 -8.58 -17.09
N GLY A 78 -12.79 -9.82 -16.65
CA GLY A 78 -13.02 -11.03 -17.45
C GLY A 78 -12.03 -11.23 -18.62
N ARG A 79 -10.87 -10.56 -18.57
CA ARG A 79 -9.81 -10.74 -19.60
C ARG A 79 -9.02 -12.02 -19.40
N ILE A 80 -8.92 -12.49 -18.16
CA ILE A 80 -8.35 -13.79 -17.79
C ILE A 80 -9.30 -14.52 -16.85
N SER A 81 -9.09 -15.82 -16.65
CA SER A 81 -9.82 -16.67 -15.72
C SER A 81 -8.87 -17.36 -14.76
N MET A 82 -9.32 -17.67 -13.55
CA MET A 82 -8.57 -18.47 -12.57
C MET A 82 -8.12 -19.82 -13.12
N SER A 83 -8.87 -20.40 -14.06
CA SER A 83 -8.57 -21.69 -14.70
C SER A 83 -7.64 -21.59 -15.91
N ASP A 84 -7.32 -20.39 -16.38
CA ASP A 84 -6.42 -20.22 -17.52
C ASP A 84 -5.04 -20.80 -17.21
N MET A 85 -4.48 -21.50 -18.20
CA MET A 85 -3.20 -22.18 -18.07
C MET A 85 -2.06 -21.32 -18.61
N VAL A 86 -1.20 -20.89 -17.73
CA VAL A 86 -0.07 -20.00 -17.99
C VAL A 86 1.16 -20.83 -18.35
N PRO A 87 1.75 -20.66 -19.53
CA PRO A 87 3.00 -21.34 -19.89
C PRO A 87 4.17 -20.74 -19.08
N ILE A 88 5.01 -21.61 -18.54
CA ILE A 88 6.16 -21.18 -17.74
C ILE A 88 7.38 -21.02 -18.64
N SER A 89 7.83 -19.77 -18.75
CA SER A 89 9.02 -19.40 -19.51
C SER A 89 10.31 -19.77 -18.79
N VAL A 90 11.41 -19.79 -19.53
CA VAL A 90 12.78 -19.93 -18.98
C VAL A 90 13.07 -18.79 -18.00
N LYS A 91 12.61 -17.57 -18.31
CA LYS A 91 12.81 -16.39 -17.45
C LYS A 91 12.10 -16.58 -16.12
N ALA A 92 10.81 -16.92 -16.13
CA ALA A 92 10.05 -17.19 -14.92
C ALA A 92 10.69 -18.29 -14.08
N TRP A 93 10.99 -19.43 -14.71
CA TRP A 93 11.62 -20.55 -14.03
C TRP A 93 12.98 -20.22 -13.40
N ARG A 94 13.83 -19.39 -14.06
CA ARG A 94 15.16 -19.01 -13.56
C ARG A 94 15.13 -17.87 -12.55
N THR A 95 13.98 -17.21 -12.36
CA THR A 95 13.90 -16.09 -11.43
C THR A 95 14.24 -16.53 -10.00
N GLU A 96 15.22 -15.84 -9.42
CA GLU A 96 15.79 -16.17 -8.11
C GLU A 96 14.96 -15.60 -6.94
N GLY A 97 15.40 -15.91 -5.73
CA GLY A 97 14.79 -15.47 -4.48
C GLY A 97 13.67 -16.41 -4.02
N SER A 98 12.58 -15.88 -3.45
CA SER A 98 11.44 -16.70 -3.04
C SER A 98 10.72 -17.29 -4.26
N ARG A 99 10.39 -18.57 -4.22
CA ARG A 99 9.90 -19.32 -5.39
C ARG A 99 8.77 -20.26 -5.03
N THR A 100 7.87 -20.47 -5.99
CA THR A 100 6.88 -21.56 -5.99
C THR A 100 7.39 -22.81 -6.68
N PHE A 101 8.59 -22.76 -7.25
CA PHE A 101 9.25 -23.84 -7.95
C PHE A 101 8.49 -24.33 -9.20
N VAL A 102 7.90 -23.39 -9.94
CA VAL A 102 7.35 -23.71 -11.28
C VAL A 102 8.46 -24.20 -12.20
N GLN A 103 8.12 -25.05 -13.14
CA GLN A 103 9.09 -25.68 -14.06
C GLN A 103 8.92 -25.18 -15.49
N GLU A 104 10.04 -24.90 -16.13
CA GLU A 104 10.09 -24.52 -17.54
C GLU A 104 9.36 -25.53 -18.42
N GLY A 105 8.65 -25.03 -19.44
CA GLY A 105 7.92 -25.84 -20.40
C GLY A 105 6.64 -26.51 -19.87
N THR A 106 6.30 -26.28 -18.61
CA THR A 106 5.00 -26.69 -18.05
C THR A 106 3.98 -25.56 -18.12
N THR A 107 2.74 -25.87 -17.78
CA THR A 107 1.68 -24.87 -17.58
C THR A 107 1.15 -24.94 -16.17
N VAL A 108 0.82 -23.79 -15.58
CA VAL A 108 0.25 -23.67 -14.22
C VAL A 108 -0.96 -22.75 -14.30
N SER A 109 -2.04 -23.07 -13.59
CA SER A 109 -3.22 -22.20 -13.59
C SER A 109 -2.96 -20.83 -12.95
N VAL A 110 -3.66 -19.80 -13.43
CA VAL A 110 -3.64 -18.45 -12.82
C VAL A 110 -3.90 -18.54 -11.32
N GLU A 111 -4.88 -19.34 -10.89
CA GLU A 111 -5.19 -19.56 -9.48
C GLU A 111 -3.96 -20.02 -8.67
N ASN A 112 -3.24 -21.03 -9.16
CA ASN A 112 -2.10 -21.58 -8.44
C ASN A 112 -0.90 -20.62 -8.45
N LEU A 113 -0.68 -19.88 -9.55
CA LEU A 113 0.35 -18.85 -9.61
C LEU A 113 0.02 -17.69 -8.67
N LEU A 114 -1.23 -17.22 -8.63
CA LEU A 114 -1.65 -16.15 -7.75
C LEU A 114 -1.51 -16.56 -6.27
N LYS A 115 -1.89 -17.78 -5.90
CA LYS A 115 -1.61 -18.36 -4.57
C LYS A 115 -0.11 -18.39 -4.28
N GLY A 116 0.71 -18.74 -5.29
CA GLY A 116 2.16 -18.72 -5.18
C GLY A 116 2.72 -17.32 -4.89
N VAL A 117 2.19 -16.30 -5.54
CA VAL A 117 2.55 -14.89 -5.29
C VAL A 117 2.16 -14.46 -3.88
N ILE A 118 0.92 -14.73 -3.46
CA ILE A 118 0.36 -14.22 -2.19
C ILE A 118 0.93 -14.99 -0.98
N ILE A 119 0.98 -16.30 -1.04
CA ILE A 119 1.33 -17.13 0.11
C ILE A 119 2.85 -17.29 0.25
N GLN A 120 3.50 -17.62 -0.88
CA GLN A 120 4.94 -17.94 -0.91
C GLN A 120 5.80 -16.75 -1.32
N SER A 121 5.18 -15.64 -1.72
CA SER A 121 5.89 -14.50 -2.32
C SER A 121 6.76 -14.91 -3.52
N GLY A 122 6.26 -15.84 -4.37
CA GLY A 122 6.98 -16.46 -5.47
C GLY A 122 7.36 -15.47 -6.56
N ASN A 123 8.64 -15.30 -6.80
CA ASN A 123 9.16 -14.43 -7.86
C ASN A 123 8.91 -15.07 -9.24
N ASP A 124 9.10 -16.37 -9.34
CA ASP A 124 8.83 -17.17 -10.54
C ASP A 124 7.36 -17.08 -10.97
N ALA A 125 6.43 -17.19 -10.02
CA ALA A 125 5.00 -17.02 -10.26
C ALA A 125 4.64 -15.59 -10.67
N SER A 126 5.29 -14.58 -10.06
CA SER A 126 5.08 -13.16 -10.40
C SER A 126 5.49 -12.86 -11.85
N VAL A 127 6.64 -13.36 -12.26
CA VAL A 127 7.13 -13.19 -13.65
C VAL A 127 6.23 -13.94 -14.64
N ALA A 128 5.82 -15.18 -14.31
CA ALA A 128 4.93 -15.95 -15.18
C ALA A 128 3.59 -15.24 -15.42
N LEU A 129 2.97 -14.70 -14.37
CA LEU A 129 1.73 -13.93 -14.48
C LEU A 129 1.93 -12.61 -15.25
N ALA A 130 3.04 -11.92 -15.01
CA ALA A 130 3.38 -10.70 -15.74
C ALA A 130 3.52 -10.95 -17.25
N GLU A 131 4.25 -11.99 -17.63
CA GLU A 131 4.40 -12.40 -19.03
C GLU A 131 3.08 -12.84 -19.65
N PHE A 132 2.24 -13.54 -18.91
CA PHE A 132 0.94 -14.01 -19.40
C PHE A 132 0.00 -12.83 -19.70
N ILE A 133 -0.06 -11.82 -18.82
CA ILE A 133 -0.97 -10.68 -18.96
C ILE A 133 -0.48 -9.71 -20.04
N ALA A 134 0.82 -9.40 -20.05
CA ALA A 134 1.37 -8.30 -20.86
C ALA A 134 2.30 -8.77 -21.98
N GLY A 135 2.51 -10.07 -22.13
CA GLY A 135 3.44 -10.65 -23.12
C GLY A 135 4.90 -10.56 -22.71
N SER A 136 5.25 -9.69 -21.78
CA SER A 136 6.60 -9.60 -21.18
C SER A 136 6.54 -8.90 -19.82
N GLU A 137 7.52 -9.18 -18.95
CA GLU A 137 7.62 -8.47 -17.68
C GLU A 137 7.83 -6.96 -17.86
N GLY A 138 8.58 -6.53 -18.90
CA GLY A 138 8.77 -5.10 -19.17
C GLY A 138 7.46 -4.37 -19.48
N ALA A 139 6.64 -4.94 -20.37
CA ALA A 139 5.31 -4.40 -20.68
C ALA A 139 4.38 -4.43 -19.43
N PHE A 140 4.52 -5.43 -18.58
CA PHE A 140 3.78 -5.47 -17.32
C PHE A 140 4.22 -4.38 -16.35
N VAL A 141 5.51 -4.06 -16.28
CA VAL A 141 6.05 -2.95 -15.50
C VAL A 141 5.48 -1.61 -15.97
N ASP A 142 5.30 -1.41 -17.26
CA ASP A 142 4.64 -0.21 -17.79
C ASP A 142 3.19 -0.10 -17.26
N ILE A 143 2.47 -1.23 -17.22
CA ILE A 143 1.12 -1.29 -16.63
C ILE A 143 1.17 -0.99 -15.12
N MET A 144 2.14 -1.56 -14.38
CA MET A 144 2.31 -1.29 -12.95
C MET A 144 2.51 0.19 -12.67
N ASN A 145 3.37 0.87 -13.44
CA ASN A 145 3.63 2.29 -13.28
C ASN A 145 2.42 3.15 -13.68
N GLN A 146 1.68 2.76 -14.72
CA GLN A 146 0.42 3.41 -15.07
C GLN A 146 -0.61 3.28 -13.93
N GLN A 147 -0.76 2.09 -13.35
CA GLN A 147 -1.66 1.87 -12.22
C GLN A 147 -1.24 2.66 -10.99
N ALA A 148 0.06 2.74 -10.71
CA ALA A 148 0.59 3.57 -9.63
C ALA A 148 0.14 5.02 -9.77
N GLN A 149 0.23 5.60 -10.97
CA GLN A 149 -0.23 6.98 -11.23
C GLN A 149 -1.75 7.11 -11.02
N LEU A 150 -2.55 6.17 -11.54
CA LEU A 150 -4.01 6.17 -11.38
C LEU A 150 -4.44 6.07 -9.91
N LEU A 151 -3.68 5.35 -9.10
CA LEU A 151 -3.90 5.22 -7.65
C LEU A 151 -3.33 6.39 -6.83
N GLY A 152 -2.71 7.38 -7.48
CA GLY A 152 -2.10 8.52 -6.79
C GLY A 152 -0.75 8.23 -6.13
N MET A 153 -0.11 7.11 -6.47
CA MET A 153 1.22 6.73 -5.98
C MET A 153 2.33 7.46 -6.76
N THR A 154 2.34 8.80 -6.66
CA THR A 154 3.17 9.69 -7.49
C THR A 154 4.67 9.57 -7.24
N ASN A 155 5.07 8.98 -6.11
CA ASN A 155 6.47 8.76 -5.73
C ASN A 155 6.85 7.27 -5.78
N THR A 156 6.17 6.48 -6.60
CA THR A 156 6.46 5.06 -6.79
C THR A 156 6.94 4.82 -8.22
N ASN A 157 7.95 3.99 -8.36
CA ASN A 157 8.47 3.56 -9.65
C ASN A 157 8.83 2.07 -9.60
N PHE A 158 8.12 1.26 -10.36
CA PHE A 158 8.36 -0.17 -10.49
C PHE A 158 9.35 -0.44 -11.63
N GLN A 159 10.23 -1.43 -11.44
CA GLN A 159 11.20 -1.89 -12.43
C GLN A 159 11.07 -3.39 -12.75
N ASN A 160 10.35 -4.13 -11.92
CA ASN A 160 10.03 -5.54 -12.12
C ASN A 160 8.76 -5.92 -11.36
N ALA A 161 8.25 -7.12 -11.63
CA ALA A 161 7.02 -7.64 -11.00
C ALA A 161 7.25 -8.31 -9.64
N THR A 162 8.49 -8.39 -9.16
CA THR A 162 8.88 -9.23 -8.03
C THR A 162 9.30 -8.45 -6.79
N GLY A 163 9.87 -7.26 -6.97
CA GLY A 163 10.53 -6.49 -5.92
C GLY A 163 12.00 -6.86 -5.71
N LEU A 164 12.58 -7.62 -6.63
CA LEU A 164 14.05 -7.81 -6.66
C LEU A 164 14.75 -6.46 -6.84
N PRO A 165 15.94 -6.29 -6.28
CA PRO A 165 16.68 -5.05 -6.41
C PRO A 165 16.89 -4.64 -7.85
N ALA A 166 16.57 -3.38 -8.17
CA ALA A 166 16.84 -2.75 -9.44
C ALA A 166 17.08 -1.25 -9.23
N PRO A 167 17.89 -0.60 -10.08
CA PRO A 167 18.03 0.85 -10.03
C PRO A 167 16.65 1.53 -10.15
N ASP A 168 16.42 2.57 -9.36
CA ASP A 168 15.19 3.36 -9.38
C ASP A 168 13.90 2.56 -9.09
N HIS A 169 13.99 1.44 -8.39
CA HIS A 169 12.83 0.67 -7.90
C HIS A 169 12.47 1.11 -6.48
N PHE A 170 11.42 1.94 -6.31
CA PHE A 170 10.97 2.50 -5.03
C PHE A 170 9.47 2.72 -4.98
#